data_0d734e1e6325d6eb978411c22c65accc
#
_entry.id   0d734e1e6325d6eb978411c22c65accc
#
_cell.length_a   1.000
_cell.length_b   1.000
_cell.length_c   1.000
_cell.angle_alpha   90.00
_cell.angle_beta   90.00
_cell.angle_gamma   90.00
#
_symmetry.space_group_name_H-M   'P 1'
#
loop_
_entity.id
_entity.type
_entity.pdbx_description
1 polymer ?
#
loop_
_entity_poly.entity_id
_entity_poly.type
_entity_poly.pdbx_seq_one_letter_code
_entity_poly.pdbx_strand_id
1 'polypeptide(L)'
;MSCLQALCSNIVAIFLGLCLQLLTTGEAVDMQKLLDVNVAPMGPAKPRENIELACRIQSFWTGCTAVKVYTQSNLPIDFPFGNFNYTYCACHRETKTFYWTIQSHRTVNVGCKAVFLLDDVCPEGQNSVPPQSKRRYGSNMKTLEISN
;
A
#
# COMPACT_ATOMS: atom_id res chain seq x y z
N MET A 1 -17.16 -21.59 -54.79
CA MET A 1 -15.86 -21.74 -54.18
C MET A 1 -15.39 -20.50 -53.43
N SER A 2 -15.75 -19.29 -53.81
CA SER A 2 -15.36 -18.05 -53.12
C SER A 2 -16.05 -17.81 -51.77
N CYS A 3 -17.27 -18.34 -51.52
CA CYS A 3 -17.94 -18.19 -50.24
C CYS A 3 -17.31 -18.97 -49.09
N LEU A 4 -16.70 -20.11 -49.34
CA LEU A 4 -16.02 -20.89 -48.29
C LEU A 4 -14.71 -20.28 -47.86
N GLN A 5 -13.97 -19.63 -48.76
CA GLN A 5 -12.74 -18.91 -48.42
C GLN A 5 -13.02 -17.63 -47.61
N ALA A 6 -14.10 -16.92 -47.92
CA ALA A 6 -14.49 -15.73 -47.15
C ALA A 6 -14.96 -16.09 -45.74
N LEU A 7 -15.65 -17.21 -45.55
CA LEU A 7 -16.08 -17.71 -44.25
C LEU A 7 -14.91 -18.17 -43.37
N CYS A 8 -13.94 -18.88 -43.95
CA CYS A 8 -12.72 -19.27 -43.22
C CYS A 8 -11.89 -18.08 -42.82
N SER A 9 -11.75 -17.04 -43.64
CA SER A 9 -11.02 -15.83 -43.33
C SER A 9 -11.66 -15.05 -42.17
N ASN A 10 -12.97 -14.97 -42.14
CA ASN A 10 -13.69 -14.28 -41.07
C ASN A 10 -13.63 -15.03 -39.74
N ILE A 11 -13.65 -16.35 -39.75
CA ILE A 11 -13.52 -17.18 -38.53
C ILE A 11 -12.09 -17.05 -37.95
N VAL A 12 -11.08 -17.06 -38.77
CA VAL A 12 -9.69 -16.89 -38.35
C VAL A 12 -9.47 -15.49 -37.77
N ALA A 13 -10.05 -14.43 -38.35
CA ALA A 13 -9.96 -13.08 -37.82
C ALA A 13 -10.67 -12.95 -36.48
N ILE A 14 -11.81 -13.61 -36.27
CA ILE A 14 -12.54 -13.62 -34.99
C ILE A 14 -11.74 -14.38 -33.90
N PHE A 15 -11.14 -15.52 -34.25
CA PHE A 15 -10.30 -16.27 -33.31
C PHE A 15 -9.02 -15.51 -32.91
N LEU A 16 -8.39 -14.81 -33.85
CA LEU A 16 -7.22 -13.97 -33.57
C LEU A 16 -7.59 -12.77 -32.67
N GLY A 17 -8.75 -12.16 -32.89
CA GLY A 17 -9.24 -11.07 -32.04
C GLY A 17 -9.55 -11.53 -30.62
N LEU A 18 -10.15 -12.71 -30.46
CA LEU A 18 -10.44 -13.32 -29.15
C LEU A 18 -9.16 -13.73 -28.41
N CYS A 19 -8.17 -14.28 -29.11
CA CYS A 19 -6.88 -14.62 -28.51
C CYS A 19 -6.10 -13.38 -28.02
N LEU A 20 -6.17 -12.28 -28.77
CA LEU A 20 -5.58 -11.00 -28.36
C LEU A 20 -6.25 -10.40 -27.14
N GLN A 21 -7.57 -10.55 -27.01
CA GLN A 21 -8.29 -10.08 -25.83
C GLN A 21 -7.99 -10.93 -24.58
N LEU A 22 -7.78 -12.22 -24.74
CA LEU A 22 -7.37 -13.11 -23.65
C LEU A 22 -5.93 -12.85 -23.17
N LEU A 23 -5.04 -12.43 -24.05
CA LEU A 23 -3.68 -12.06 -23.70
C LEU A 23 -3.59 -10.73 -22.93
N THR A 24 -4.50 -9.78 -23.22
CA THR A 24 -4.53 -8.49 -22.51
C THR A 24 -5.19 -8.58 -21.13
N THR A 25 -6.07 -9.56 -20.90
CA THR A 25 -6.66 -9.79 -19.57
C THR A 25 -5.75 -10.53 -18.59
N GLY A 26 -4.70 -11.22 -19.09
CA GLY A 26 -3.75 -11.94 -18.24
C GLY A 26 -2.73 -11.04 -17.51
N GLU A 27 -2.53 -9.81 -17.98
CA GLU A 27 -1.61 -8.85 -17.33
C GLU A 27 -2.24 -8.10 -16.15
N ALA A 28 -3.54 -8.17 -16.00
CA ALA A 28 -4.27 -7.57 -14.88
C ALA A 28 -4.29 -8.46 -13.62
N VAL A 29 -3.46 -9.49 -13.52
CA VAL A 29 -3.15 -10.13 -12.26
C VAL A 29 -2.26 -9.16 -11.49
N ASP A 30 -2.93 -8.23 -10.89
CA ASP A 30 -2.43 -7.31 -9.91
C ASP A 30 -1.48 -8.05 -8.98
N MET A 31 -0.25 -7.57 -8.89
CA MET A 31 0.64 -7.99 -7.83
C MET A 31 0.03 -7.48 -6.53
N GLN A 32 -0.90 -8.26 -6.01
CA GLN A 32 -1.67 -7.95 -4.83
C GLN A 32 -0.74 -7.47 -3.72
N LYS A 33 -0.90 -6.23 -3.34
CA LYS A 33 -0.16 -5.67 -2.21
C LYS A 33 -0.49 -6.51 -0.98
N LEU A 34 0.51 -7.07 -0.35
CA LEU A 34 0.34 -7.86 0.87
C LEU A 34 0.19 -6.97 2.10
N LEU A 35 0.70 -5.73 2.05
CA LEU A 35 0.46 -4.68 3.02
C LEU A 35 -0.12 -3.46 2.32
N ASP A 36 -1.34 -3.10 2.68
CA ASP A 36 -1.96 -1.86 2.25
C ASP A 36 -1.76 -0.79 3.31
N VAL A 37 -1.21 0.35 2.89
CA VAL A 37 -0.98 1.51 3.73
C VAL A 37 -1.79 2.67 3.17
N ASN A 38 -2.68 3.20 3.96
CA ASN A 38 -3.52 4.34 3.59
C ASN A 38 -3.31 5.49 4.58
N VAL A 39 -2.87 6.63 4.07
CA VAL A 39 -2.73 7.86 4.84
C VAL A 39 -4.02 8.67 4.76
N ALA A 40 -4.58 9.05 5.89
CA ALA A 40 -5.75 9.91 5.93
C ALA A 40 -5.44 11.28 5.31
N PRO A 41 -6.39 11.89 4.59
CA PRO A 41 -6.20 13.22 4.06
C PRO A 41 -5.87 14.23 5.16
N MET A 42 -4.87 15.07 4.91
CA MET A 42 -4.52 16.19 5.77
C MET A 42 -5.00 17.47 5.09
N GLY A 43 -5.79 18.26 5.81
CA GLY A 43 -6.22 19.54 5.31
C GLY A 43 -5.07 20.55 5.23
N PRO A 44 -5.28 21.69 4.55
CA PRO A 44 -4.29 22.74 4.56
C PRO A 44 -4.06 23.22 6.00
N ALA A 45 -2.81 23.49 6.34
CA ALA A 45 -2.40 23.90 7.66
C ALA A 45 -1.53 25.17 7.59
N LYS A 46 -1.39 25.83 8.74
CA LYS A 46 -0.46 26.93 8.92
C LYS A 46 0.94 26.39 9.29
N PRO A 47 2.00 27.16 9.07
CA PRO A 47 3.32 26.77 9.54
C PRO A 47 3.31 26.49 11.05
N ARG A 48 3.95 25.40 11.46
CA ARG A 48 4.06 24.94 12.87
C ARG A 48 2.74 24.57 13.54
N GLU A 49 1.68 24.43 12.80
CA GLU A 49 0.41 23.91 13.36
C GLU A 49 0.56 22.40 13.62
N ASN A 50 -0.02 21.95 14.73
CA ASN A 50 -0.09 20.52 15.05
C ASN A 50 -1.10 19.85 14.13
N ILE A 51 -0.64 18.90 13.35
CA ILE A 51 -1.45 18.13 12.42
C ILE A 51 -1.35 16.65 12.81
N GLU A 52 -2.49 15.97 12.80
CA GLU A 52 -2.53 14.53 13.01
C GLU A 52 -2.20 13.81 11.70
N LEU A 53 -1.17 12.98 11.74
CA LEU A 53 -0.85 12.01 10.71
C LEU A 53 -1.46 10.67 11.12
N ALA A 54 -2.45 10.19 10.38
CA ALA A 54 -3.11 8.91 10.62
C ALA A 54 -2.79 7.94 9.49
N CYS A 55 -2.24 6.79 9.83
CA CYS A 55 -1.89 5.72 8.89
C CYS A 55 -2.66 4.46 9.21
N ARG A 56 -3.46 4.03 8.27
CA ARG A 56 -4.24 2.80 8.33
C ARG A 56 -3.50 1.68 7.63
N ILE A 57 -3.24 0.61 8.34
CA ILE A 57 -2.51 -0.56 7.83
C ILE A 57 -3.45 -1.75 7.77
N GLN A 58 -3.42 -2.47 6.65
CA GLN A 58 -4.16 -3.72 6.48
C GLN A 58 -3.22 -4.77 5.89
N SER A 59 -3.17 -5.95 6.51
CA SER A 59 -2.42 -7.09 6.00
C SER A 59 -3.33 -8.02 5.20
N PHE A 60 -2.88 -8.42 4.02
CA PHE A 60 -3.50 -9.47 3.21
C PHE A 60 -2.70 -10.77 3.22
N TRP A 61 -1.63 -10.82 4.01
CA TRP A 61 -0.87 -12.05 4.20
C TRP A 61 -1.64 -13.06 5.04
N THR A 62 -1.52 -14.32 4.69
CA THR A 62 -2.22 -15.40 5.39
C THR A 62 -1.63 -15.60 6.80
N GLY A 63 -2.49 -15.66 7.81
CA GLY A 63 -2.06 -15.79 9.21
C GLY A 63 -1.70 -14.45 9.84
N CYS A 64 -0.98 -14.50 10.94
CA CYS A 64 -0.55 -13.34 11.71
C CYS A 64 0.97 -13.19 11.62
N THR A 65 1.45 -11.99 11.38
CA THR A 65 2.88 -11.68 11.21
C THR A 65 3.21 -10.34 11.84
N ALA A 66 4.39 -10.20 12.43
CA ALA A 66 4.86 -8.94 12.95
C ALA A 66 5.02 -7.91 11.84
N VAL A 67 4.50 -6.71 12.07
CA VAL A 67 4.62 -5.57 11.16
C VAL A 67 5.17 -4.37 11.92
N LYS A 68 6.21 -3.75 11.37
CA LYS A 68 6.73 -2.47 11.84
C LYS A 68 6.18 -1.35 10.98
N VAL A 69 5.69 -0.30 11.64
CA VAL A 69 5.15 0.91 10.98
C VAL A 69 5.95 2.12 11.43
N TYR A 70 6.38 2.92 10.47
CA TYR A 70 7.14 4.13 10.72
C TYR A 70 6.79 5.22 9.70
N THR A 71 7.09 6.46 10.07
CA THR A 71 6.82 7.64 9.24
C THR A 71 7.89 7.82 8.17
N GLN A 72 7.52 8.47 7.09
CA GLN A 72 8.42 8.92 6.03
C GLN A 72 8.00 10.30 5.51
N SER A 73 8.95 11.09 5.08
CA SER A 73 8.70 12.39 4.46
C SER A 73 9.80 12.74 3.47
N ASN A 74 9.47 13.56 2.49
CA ASN A 74 10.45 14.03 1.50
C ASN A 74 11.29 15.21 2.00
N LEU A 75 10.85 15.88 3.05
CA LEU A 75 11.53 16.98 3.71
C LEU A 75 11.53 16.77 5.22
N PRO A 76 12.46 17.35 5.97
CA PRO A 76 12.42 17.29 7.42
C PRO A 76 11.13 17.88 7.99
N ILE A 77 10.54 17.18 8.95
CA ILE A 77 9.36 17.63 9.70
C ILE A 77 9.60 17.41 11.19
N ASP A 78 8.85 18.13 12.00
CA ASP A 78 8.95 18.02 13.45
C ASP A 78 7.87 17.11 14.03
N PHE A 79 8.23 16.40 15.09
CA PHE A 79 7.33 15.54 15.85
C PHE A 79 7.31 16.02 17.30
N PRO A 80 6.39 16.93 17.65
CA PRO A 80 6.42 17.56 18.99
C PRO A 80 6.24 16.58 20.14
N PHE A 81 5.62 15.43 19.90
CA PHE A 81 5.42 14.37 20.90
C PHE A 81 6.24 13.11 20.63
N GLY A 82 7.14 13.15 19.67
CA GLY A 82 8.03 12.06 19.29
C GLY A 82 7.64 11.36 17.99
N ASN A 83 8.66 10.83 17.33
CA ASN A 83 8.52 10.03 16.12
C ASN A 83 8.67 8.54 16.46
N PHE A 84 7.60 7.92 16.90
CA PHE A 84 7.59 6.54 17.34
C PHE A 84 7.50 5.57 16.17
N ASN A 85 8.22 4.45 16.26
CA ASN A 85 7.98 3.28 15.43
C ASN A 85 7.07 2.33 16.19
N TYR A 86 6.07 1.81 15.50
CA TYR A 86 5.15 0.83 16.07
C TYR A 86 5.46 -0.56 15.52
N THR A 87 5.44 -1.57 16.38
CA THR A 87 5.50 -2.97 15.99
C THR A 87 4.29 -3.69 16.57
N TYR A 88 3.57 -4.42 15.73
CA TYR A 88 2.36 -5.10 16.16
C TYR A 88 2.17 -6.41 15.39
N CYS A 89 1.31 -7.27 15.91
CA CYS A 89 0.89 -8.50 15.24
C CYS A 89 -0.25 -8.17 14.27
N ALA A 90 0.03 -8.27 12.98
CA ALA A 90 -0.94 -8.03 11.92
C ALA A 90 -1.51 -9.36 11.43
N CYS A 91 -2.80 -9.57 11.61
CA CYS A 91 -3.50 -10.76 11.14
C CYS A 91 -4.23 -10.47 9.82
N HIS A 92 -4.58 -11.53 9.10
CA HIS A 92 -5.19 -11.45 7.78
C HIS A 92 -6.45 -10.58 7.78
N ARG A 93 -6.47 -9.56 6.93
CA ARG A 93 -7.55 -8.57 6.76
C ARG A 93 -7.85 -7.68 7.97
N GLU A 94 -7.15 -7.81 9.07
CA GLU A 94 -7.27 -6.88 10.17
C GLU A 94 -6.72 -5.51 9.80
N THR A 95 -7.41 -4.48 10.25
CA THR A 95 -7.05 -3.10 10.01
C THR A 95 -6.66 -2.44 11.32
N LYS A 96 -5.53 -1.73 11.34
CA LYS A 96 -5.09 -0.95 12.48
C LYS A 96 -4.63 0.42 12.03
N THR A 97 -4.97 1.45 12.80
CA THR A 97 -4.58 2.83 12.53
C THR A 97 -3.59 3.32 13.58
N PHE A 98 -2.53 3.97 13.12
CA PHE A 98 -1.48 4.56 13.95
C PHE A 98 -1.47 6.06 13.75
N TYR A 99 -1.15 6.80 14.80
CA TYR A 99 -1.24 8.25 14.86
C TYR A 99 0.08 8.87 15.31
N TRP A 100 0.44 9.98 14.66
CA TRP A 100 1.52 10.87 15.10
C TRP A 100 1.02 12.31 15.01
N THR A 101 1.57 13.16 15.84
CA THR A 101 1.43 14.60 15.68
C THR A 101 2.65 15.13 14.95
N ILE A 102 2.44 15.87 13.88
CA ILE A 102 3.49 16.44 13.05
C ILE A 102 3.34 17.96 12.93
N GLN A 103 4.45 18.62 12.66
CA GLN A 103 4.52 20.04 12.31
C GLN A 103 5.43 20.21 11.12
N SER A 104 5.11 21.14 10.23
CA SER A 104 5.97 21.50 9.11
C SER A 104 5.98 23.01 8.91
N HIS A 105 7.11 23.53 8.42
CA HIS A 105 7.25 24.93 8.04
C HIS A 105 6.81 25.20 6.61
N ARG A 106 6.77 24.18 5.76
CA ARG A 106 6.46 24.27 4.35
C ARG A 106 5.70 23.05 3.88
N THR A 107 5.08 23.16 2.71
CA THR A 107 4.41 22.03 2.06
C THR A 107 5.34 20.83 1.92
N VAL A 108 4.88 19.66 2.32
CA VAL A 108 5.65 18.43 2.42
C VAL A 108 4.81 17.23 2.04
N ASN A 109 5.45 16.23 1.44
CA ASN A 109 4.85 14.91 1.29
C ASN A 109 5.25 14.06 2.49
N VAL A 110 4.28 13.56 3.21
CA VAL A 110 4.46 12.79 4.44
C VAL A 110 3.50 11.61 4.48
N GLY A 111 3.93 10.56 5.09
CA GLY A 111 3.13 9.35 5.25
C GLY A 111 3.84 8.27 6.04
N CYS A 112 3.53 7.04 5.71
CA CYS A 112 3.99 5.88 6.47
C CYS A 112 4.47 4.78 5.57
N LYS A 113 5.36 3.99 6.14
CA LYS A 113 5.82 2.73 5.58
C LYS A 113 5.58 1.61 6.58
N ALA A 114 5.10 0.48 6.10
CA ALA A 114 4.93 -0.73 6.87
C ALA A 114 5.80 -1.85 6.28
N VAL A 115 6.36 -2.68 7.13
CA VAL A 115 7.22 -3.79 6.72
C VAL A 115 6.94 -5.03 7.58
N PHE A 116 6.84 -6.19 6.94
CA PHE A 116 6.82 -7.47 7.66
C PHE A 116 8.18 -7.75 8.28
N LEU A 117 8.16 -8.20 9.54
CA LEU A 117 9.35 -8.57 10.32
C LEU A 117 9.32 -10.06 10.66
N LEU A 118 10.51 -10.59 10.98
CA LEU A 118 10.67 -11.93 11.54
C LEU A 118 10.51 -11.97 13.06
N ASP A 119 10.17 -10.87 13.69
CA ASP A 119 10.04 -10.75 15.14
C ASP A 119 8.87 -11.58 15.68
N ASP A 120 9.06 -12.14 16.87
CA ASP A 120 8.07 -12.97 17.56
C ASP A 120 7.14 -12.10 18.43
N VAL A 121 6.28 -11.31 17.76
CA VAL A 121 5.34 -10.38 18.40
C VAL A 121 3.93 -10.98 18.49
N CYS A 122 3.63 -11.93 17.62
CA CYS A 122 2.33 -12.61 17.61
C CYS A 122 2.24 -13.67 18.69
N PRO A 123 1.03 -13.94 19.24
CA PRO A 123 0.83 -15.03 20.20
C PRO A 123 1.31 -16.37 19.68
N GLU A 124 1.72 -17.26 20.58
CA GLU A 124 2.14 -18.62 20.22
C GLU A 124 1.11 -19.32 19.35
N GLY A 125 1.59 -20.00 18.31
CA GLY A 125 0.77 -20.74 17.36
C GLY A 125 0.09 -19.87 16.28
N GLN A 126 0.23 -18.55 16.32
CA GLN A 126 -0.34 -17.64 15.32
C GLN A 126 0.69 -17.05 14.38
N ASN A 127 1.98 -17.14 14.72
CA ASN A 127 3.05 -16.61 13.88
C ASN A 127 3.13 -17.31 12.53
N SER A 128 3.09 -16.55 11.45
CA SER A 128 3.35 -17.03 10.10
C SER A 128 4.69 -16.46 9.58
N VAL A 129 5.33 -17.20 8.68
CA VAL A 129 6.56 -16.74 8.06
C VAL A 129 6.24 -15.58 7.12
N PRO A 130 6.90 -14.43 7.24
CA PRO A 130 6.65 -13.30 6.35
C PRO A 130 7.10 -13.60 4.91
N PRO A 131 6.52 -12.93 3.91
CA PRO A 131 6.92 -13.12 2.52
C PRO A 131 8.37 -12.72 2.29
N GLN A 132 9.10 -13.52 1.52
CA GLN A 132 10.51 -13.34 1.19
C GLN A 132 10.74 -12.40 -0.01
N SER A 133 9.73 -11.71 -0.48
CA SER A 133 9.76 -10.90 -1.70
C SER A 133 9.74 -9.40 -1.41
N LYS A 134 9.87 -8.60 -2.48
CA LYS A 134 9.66 -7.14 -2.44
C LYS A 134 8.25 -6.74 -1.95
N ARG A 135 7.32 -7.68 -1.87
CA ARG A 135 5.95 -7.48 -1.36
C ARG A 135 5.85 -7.32 0.15
N ARG A 136 6.95 -7.50 0.87
CA ARG A 136 6.98 -7.35 2.34
C ARG A 136 6.84 -5.90 2.81
N TYR A 137 6.75 -4.93 1.90
CA TYR A 137 6.63 -3.51 2.20
C TYR A 137 5.32 -2.96 1.67
N GLY A 138 4.75 -2.03 2.41
CA GLY A 138 3.71 -1.14 1.95
C GLY A 138 4.06 0.30 2.32
N SER A 139 3.69 1.26 1.48
CA SER A 139 3.93 2.68 1.78
C SER A 139 2.88 3.55 1.10
N ASN A 140 2.59 4.67 1.73
CA ASN A 140 1.73 5.71 1.18
C ASN A 140 2.17 7.06 1.74
N MET A 141 2.12 8.07 0.88
CA MET A 141 2.40 9.45 1.27
C MET A 141 1.31 10.36 0.69
N LYS A 142 1.00 11.43 1.41
CA LYS A 142 0.11 12.50 0.95
C LYS A 142 0.75 13.86 1.17
N THR A 143 0.30 14.83 0.41
CA THR A 143 0.77 16.21 0.52
C THR A 143 0.08 16.89 1.68
N LEU A 144 0.87 17.44 2.61
CA LEU A 144 0.42 18.42 3.60
C LEU A 144 0.72 19.81 3.04
N GLU A 145 -0.32 20.53 2.67
CA GLU A 145 -0.20 21.90 2.17
C GLU A 145 -0.07 22.87 3.34
N ILE A 146 0.97 23.66 3.32
CA ILE A 146 1.23 24.74 4.30
C ILE A 146 1.00 26.06 3.61
N SER A 147 0.09 26.85 4.15
CA SER A 147 -0.23 28.20 3.67
C SER A 147 -0.06 29.23 4.77
N ASN A 148 0.54 30.35 4.41
CA ASN A 148 0.72 31.49 5.31
C ASN A 148 -0.56 32.29 5.49
#